data_23005b2582117f8872e10d6b6eed448b
#
_entry.id   23005b2582117f8872e10d6b6eed448b
#
_cell.length_a   1.000
_cell.length_b   1.000
_cell.length_c   1.000
_cell.angle_alpha   90.00
_cell.angle_beta   90.00
_cell.angle_gamma   90.00
#
_symmetry.space_group_name_H-M   'P 1'
#
loop_
_entity.id
_entity.type
_entity.pdbx_description
1 polymer ?
#
loop_
_entity_poly.entity_id
_entity_poly.type
_entity_poly.pdbx_seq_one_letter_code
_entity_poly.pdbx_strand_id
1 'polypeptide(L)'
;MCQGRGSAANSAVCFALGITNVEPIEAGLLFERFLSPDRDGPPDIDIDIESDLRENVIQFVYEKYGRDYAAQVANVITYRGRSAVRDMARALGFSQGQQDAWSKQISRWNGLADSPDVEDIPAAVVDLALQIRNLPRHMGIHSGGMVICDRPIADVCPVEWARMENRSVLQWDKDDCAAIGLVKFDLLGLGMLSALHYCIDLVAEHKGLDVDLAQLDLSEPAVYEMLQRADSVGVFQVESQIGRASCRERV
;
A
#
# COMPACT_ATOMS: atom_id res chain seq x y z
N MET A 1 1.51 16.00 -5.79
CA MET A 1 0.31 15.98 -4.92
C MET A 1 0.48 14.92 -3.84
N CYS A 2 0.04 15.17 -2.61
CA CYS A 2 0.02 14.18 -1.53
C CYS A 2 -1.23 14.37 -0.67
N GLN A 3 -1.60 13.32 0.06
CA GLN A 3 -2.74 13.32 0.96
C GLN A 3 -2.45 12.42 2.17
N GLY A 4 -2.70 12.93 3.37
CA GLY A 4 -2.67 12.11 4.58
C GLY A 4 -3.83 11.11 4.61
N ARG A 5 -3.57 9.92 5.16
CA ARG A 5 -4.57 8.88 5.33
C ARG A 5 -4.61 8.43 6.80
N GLY A 6 -5.71 7.79 7.20
CA GLY A 6 -5.87 7.27 8.55
C GLY A 6 -5.76 8.37 9.62
N SER A 7 -4.85 8.19 10.58
CA SER A 7 -4.61 9.15 11.65
C SER A 7 -4.14 10.52 11.14
N ALA A 8 -3.36 10.55 10.08
CA ALA A 8 -2.88 11.80 9.47
C ALA A 8 -4.04 12.63 8.89
N ALA A 9 -5.02 11.99 8.24
CA ALA A 9 -6.18 12.68 7.66
C ALA A 9 -7.05 13.40 8.71
N ASN A 10 -7.06 12.92 9.96
CA ASN A 10 -7.85 13.50 11.06
C ASN A 10 -7.04 14.44 11.95
N SER A 11 -5.81 14.75 11.57
CA SER A 11 -4.92 15.58 12.39
C SER A 11 -4.96 17.05 11.97
N ALA A 12 -5.38 17.92 12.87
CA ALA A 12 -5.30 19.38 12.67
C ALA A 12 -3.84 19.85 12.44
N VAL A 13 -2.85 19.14 13.03
CA VAL A 13 -1.44 19.41 12.78
C VAL A 13 -1.05 19.08 11.33
N CYS A 14 -1.50 17.93 10.81
CA CYS A 14 -1.25 17.56 9.42
C CYS A 14 -1.92 18.53 8.44
N PHE A 15 -3.11 19.02 8.77
CA PHE A 15 -3.78 20.08 8.00
C PHE A 15 -2.99 21.39 8.02
N ALA A 16 -2.59 21.87 9.21
CA ALA A 16 -1.79 23.09 9.36
C ALA A 16 -0.42 23.04 8.65
N LEU A 17 0.15 21.84 8.51
CA LEU A 17 1.39 21.59 7.76
C LEU A 17 1.18 21.39 6.26
N GLY A 18 -0.06 21.40 5.75
CA GLY A 18 -0.38 21.15 4.35
C GLY A 18 -0.19 19.70 3.90
N ILE A 19 -0.17 18.74 4.83
CA ILE A 19 -0.10 17.31 4.53
C ILE A 19 -1.46 16.76 4.09
N THR A 20 -2.54 17.35 4.61
CA THR A 20 -3.93 17.04 4.22
C THR A 20 -4.63 18.31 3.76
N ASN A 21 -5.59 18.17 2.83
CA ASN A 21 -6.37 19.28 2.28
C ASN A 21 -7.76 19.44 2.92
N VAL A 22 -8.13 18.55 3.84
CA VAL A 22 -9.44 18.59 4.54
C VAL A 22 -9.23 19.05 5.96
N GLU A 23 -9.93 20.13 6.37
CA GLU A 23 -9.93 20.61 7.73
C GLU A 23 -10.77 19.66 8.61
N PRO A 24 -10.16 18.98 9.60
CA PRO A 24 -10.83 17.88 10.29
C PRO A 24 -11.96 18.31 11.22
N ILE A 25 -11.93 19.53 11.74
CA ILE A 25 -12.95 20.05 12.67
C ILE A 25 -14.19 20.49 11.86
N GLU A 26 -13.99 21.28 10.81
CA GLU A 26 -15.05 21.76 9.93
C GLU A 26 -15.75 20.59 9.21
N ALA A 27 -14.98 19.61 8.77
CA ALA A 27 -15.51 18.40 8.14
C ALA A 27 -16.14 17.40 9.11
N GLY A 28 -16.09 17.66 10.43
CA GLY A 28 -16.68 16.78 11.45
C GLY A 28 -16.09 15.38 11.48
N LEU A 29 -14.79 15.25 11.19
CA LEU A 29 -14.14 13.94 11.13
C LEU A 29 -14.05 13.28 12.52
N LEU A 30 -14.19 11.95 12.55
CA LEU A 30 -14.17 11.15 13.77
C LEU A 30 -12.75 10.97 14.31
N PHE A 31 -12.32 11.91 15.13
CA PHE A 31 -10.98 11.95 15.72
C PHE A 31 -10.69 10.71 16.59
N GLU A 32 -11.65 10.30 17.41
CA GLU A 32 -11.53 9.19 18.36
C GLU A 32 -11.29 7.84 17.69
N ARG A 33 -11.67 7.69 16.43
CA ARG A 33 -11.45 6.45 15.66
C ARG A 33 -9.98 6.18 15.41
N PHE A 34 -9.15 7.20 15.32
CA PHE A 34 -7.76 7.10 14.90
C PHE A 34 -6.76 7.48 16.00
N LEU A 35 -7.18 8.28 16.96
CA LEU A 35 -6.36 8.75 18.07
C LEU A 35 -7.09 8.48 19.38
N SER A 36 -6.70 7.41 20.08
CA SER A 36 -7.20 7.06 21.40
C SER A 36 -6.11 7.27 22.44
N PRO A 37 -6.43 7.79 23.64
CA PRO A 37 -5.47 7.85 24.75
C PRO A 37 -4.99 6.48 25.22
N ASP A 38 -5.74 5.42 24.92
CA ASP A 38 -5.40 4.03 25.28
C ASP A 38 -4.52 3.33 24.23
N ARG A 39 -4.04 4.05 23.22
CA ARG A 39 -3.16 3.50 22.20
C ARG A 39 -1.72 3.38 22.71
N ASP A 40 -1.15 2.20 22.62
CA ASP A 40 0.27 1.97 22.88
C ASP A 40 1.11 2.49 21.67
N GLY A 41 1.97 3.47 21.95
CA GLY A 41 2.92 4.02 20.99
C GLY A 41 2.41 5.17 20.09
N PRO A 42 3.31 5.78 19.32
CA PRO A 42 2.99 6.88 18.43
C PRO A 42 2.06 6.43 17.28
N PRO A 43 1.19 7.32 16.76
CA PRO A 43 0.37 7.01 15.60
C PRO A 43 1.22 6.81 14.35
N ASP A 44 0.83 5.86 13.50
CA ASP A 44 1.40 5.73 12.15
C ASP A 44 1.03 6.96 11.33
N ILE A 45 1.98 7.48 10.59
CA ILE A 45 1.77 8.57 9.64
C ILE A 45 1.77 7.96 8.22
N ASP A 46 0.58 7.77 7.69
CA ASP A 46 0.39 7.27 6.33
C ASP A 46 0.20 8.44 5.37
N ILE A 47 1.03 8.52 4.35
CA ILE A 47 0.95 9.54 3.32
C ILE A 47 0.80 8.86 1.96
N ASP A 48 -0.30 9.15 1.28
CA ASP A 48 -0.48 8.81 -0.11
C ASP A 48 0.15 9.91 -0.98
N ILE A 49 1.00 9.51 -1.90
CA ILE A 49 1.75 10.39 -2.80
C ILE A 49 1.35 10.02 -4.23
N GLU A 50 1.27 10.97 -5.11
CA GLU A 50 1.06 10.65 -6.53
C GLU A 50 2.13 9.67 -7.02
N SER A 51 1.69 8.64 -7.73
CA SER A 51 2.55 7.48 -8.06
C SER A 51 3.80 7.86 -8.81
N ASP A 52 3.70 8.84 -9.72
CA ASP A 52 4.79 9.25 -10.61
C ASP A 52 5.92 9.99 -9.89
N LEU A 53 5.60 10.65 -8.78
CA LEU A 53 6.57 11.42 -7.99
C LEU A 53 7.00 10.75 -6.67
N ARG A 54 6.45 9.58 -6.36
CA ARG A 54 6.78 8.86 -5.13
C ARG A 54 8.26 8.56 -4.99
N GLU A 55 8.93 8.17 -6.09
CA GLU A 55 10.36 7.88 -6.06
C GLU A 55 11.18 9.11 -5.66
N ASN A 56 10.79 10.29 -6.11
CA ASN A 56 11.46 11.53 -5.75
C ASN A 56 11.42 11.78 -4.24
N VAL A 57 10.29 11.46 -3.60
CA VAL A 57 10.15 11.60 -2.14
C VAL A 57 11.04 10.59 -1.40
N ILE A 58 11.12 9.35 -1.87
CA ILE A 58 11.99 8.32 -1.29
C ILE A 58 13.46 8.75 -1.40
N GLN A 59 13.88 9.23 -2.57
CA GLN A 59 15.26 9.69 -2.78
C GLN A 59 15.57 10.94 -1.96
N PHE A 60 14.61 11.87 -1.82
CA PHE A 60 14.77 13.04 -0.93
C PHE A 60 15.05 12.61 0.52
N VAL A 61 14.36 11.57 1.03
CA VAL A 61 14.64 11.06 2.39
C VAL A 61 16.08 10.55 2.49
N TYR A 62 16.56 9.80 1.50
CA TYR A 62 17.93 9.32 1.48
C TYR A 62 18.96 10.45 1.34
N GLU A 63 18.67 11.47 0.55
CA GLU A 63 19.54 12.66 0.41
C GLU A 63 19.64 13.45 1.72
N LYS A 64 18.49 13.61 2.40
CA LYS A 64 18.41 14.41 3.62
C LYS A 64 19.01 13.72 4.85
N TYR A 65 18.75 12.44 5.03
CA TYR A 65 19.13 11.70 6.24
C TYR A 65 20.30 10.75 6.03
N GLY A 66 20.63 10.42 4.81
CA GLY A 66 21.63 9.42 4.49
C GLY A 66 21.11 7.99 4.64
N ARG A 67 21.80 7.05 4.03
CA ARG A 67 21.44 5.62 4.05
C ARG A 67 21.81 4.91 5.33
N ASP A 68 22.66 5.51 6.12
CA ASP A 68 22.99 5.02 7.45
C ASP A 68 21.86 5.24 8.44
N TYR A 69 20.96 6.23 8.18
CA TYR A 69 19.88 6.65 9.07
C TYR A 69 18.48 6.41 8.51
N ALA A 70 18.36 6.12 7.22
CA ALA A 70 17.09 5.85 6.56
C ALA A 70 17.15 4.56 5.75
N ALA A 71 16.10 3.72 5.85
CA ALA A 71 15.95 2.51 5.07
C ALA A 71 14.48 2.13 4.88
N GLN A 72 14.19 1.37 3.82
CA GLN A 72 12.88 0.79 3.62
C GLN A 72 12.68 -0.42 4.53
N VAL A 73 11.45 -0.62 4.98
CA VAL A 73 11.04 -1.77 5.80
C VAL A 73 10.93 -3.00 4.91
N ALA A 74 11.32 -4.17 5.42
CA ALA A 74 11.11 -5.43 4.72
C ALA A 74 9.65 -5.91 4.81
N ASN A 75 9.35 -6.88 3.96
CA ASN A 75 8.12 -7.64 4.02
C ASN A 75 8.45 -9.13 3.84
N VAL A 76 7.97 -9.99 4.71
CA VAL A 76 8.15 -11.43 4.59
C VAL A 76 7.15 -12.00 3.60
N ILE A 77 7.64 -12.41 2.45
CA ILE A 77 6.83 -13.06 1.43
C ILE A 77 6.72 -14.54 1.77
N THR A 78 5.50 -15.03 1.95
CA THR A 78 5.23 -16.44 2.25
C THR A 78 4.86 -17.21 0.99
N TYR A 79 5.06 -18.53 1.03
CA TYR A 79 4.62 -19.40 -0.03
C TYR A 79 3.09 -19.38 -0.19
N ARG A 80 2.65 -19.17 -1.44
CA ARG A 80 1.28 -19.33 -1.89
C ARG A 80 1.21 -20.46 -2.91
N GLY A 81 0.02 -20.97 -3.22
CA GLY A 81 -0.15 -22.15 -4.05
C GLY A 81 0.76 -22.20 -5.31
N ARG A 82 0.75 -21.14 -6.13
CA ARG A 82 1.58 -21.06 -7.34
C ARG A 82 3.08 -21.14 -7.09
N SER A 83 3.57 -20.41 -6.11
CA SER A 83 5.00 -20.41 -5.77
C SER A 83 5.42 -21.73 -5.13
N ALA A 84 4.58 -22.32 -4.29
CA ALA A 84 4.82 -23.60 -3.66
C ALA A 84 4.96 -24.72 -4.72
N VAL A 85 3.99 -24.84 -5.62
CA VAL A 85 4.06 -25.85 -6.72
C VAL A 85 5.30 -25.65 -7.58
N ARG A 86 5.59 -24.41 -8.01
CA ARG A 86 6.76 -24.14 -8.84
C ARG A 86 8.06 -24.52 -8.17
N ASP A 87 8.25 -24.08 -6.92
CA ASP A 87 9.52 -24.28 -6.22
C ASP A 87 9.69 -25.75 -5.79
N MET A 88 8.62 -26.46 -5.43
CA MET A 88 8.68 -27.90 -5.11
C MET A 88 8.91 -28.74 -6.38
N ALA A 89 8.27 -28.41 -7.49
CA ALA A 89 8.55 -29.06 -8.77
C ALA A 89 10.02 -28.85 -9.18
N ARG A 90 10.57 -27.66 -8.97
CA ARG A 90 11.99 -27.40 -9.23
C ARG A 90 12.90 -28.22 -8.31
N ALA A 91 12.59 -28.30 -7.03
CA ALA A 91 13.36 -29.08 -6.06
C ALA A 91 13.36 -30.56 -6.37
N LEU A 92 12.29 -31.09 -6.93
CA LEU A 92 12.16 -32.48 -7.39
C LEU A 92 12.74 -32.72 -8.81
N GLY A 93 13.36 -31.72 -9.44
CA GLY A 93 14.08 -31.87 -10.71
C GLY A 93 13.20 -31.79 -11.97
N PHE A 94 11.95 -31.35 -11.89
CA PHE A 94 11.11 -31.18 -13.05
C PHE A 94 11.55 -29.99 -13.91
N SER A 95 11.32 -30.07 -15.21
CA SER A 95 11.69 -29.04 -16.17
C SER A 95 10.97 -27.71 -15.92
N GLN A 96 11.58 -26.61 -16.36
CA GLN A 96 10.96 -25.28 -16.22
C GLN A 96 9.59 -25.19 -16.89
N GLY A 97 9.41 -25.86 -18.04
CA GLY A 97 8.12 -25.92 -18.73
C GLY A 97 7.02 -26.57 -17.88
N GLN A 98 7.34 -27.68 -17.20
CA GLN A 98 6.41 -28.34 -16.28
C GLN A 98 6.12 -27.48 -15.04
N GLN A 99 7.16 -26.87 -14.44
CA GLN A 99 6.99 -25.95 -13.31
C GLN A 99 6.02 -24.80 -13.66
N ASP A 100 6.19 -24.20 -14.83
CA ASP A 100 5.36 -23.08 -15.28
C ASP A 100 3.93 -23.52 -15.65
N ALA A 101 3.78 -24.67 -16.31
CA ALA A 101 2.48 -25.22 -16.66
C ALA A 101 1.66 -25.52 -15.41
N TRP A 102 2.20 -26.28 -14.48
CA TRP A 102 1.52 -26.65 -13.23
C TRP A 102 1.22 -25.45 -12.34
N SER A 103 2.16 -24.50 -12.21
CA SER A 103 1.92 -23.31 -11.39
C SER A 103 0.80 -22.42 -11.95
N LYS A 104 0.56 -22.41 -13.27
CA LYS A 104 -0.52 -21.64 -13.91
C LYS A 104 -1.89 -22.25 -13.66
N GLN A 105 -1.98 -23.58 -13.50
CA GLN A 105 -3.23 -24.30 -13.21
C GLN A 105 -3.77 -23.94 -11.82
N ILE A 106 -2.89 -23.55 -10.88
CA ILE A 106 -3.31 -23.20 -9.52
C ILE A 106 -4.02 -21.85 -9.50
N SER A 107 -5.26 -21.84 -9.01
CA SER A 107 -6.03 -20.63 -8.81
C SER A 107 -5.33 -19.65 -7.87
N ARG A 108 -5.40 -18.36 -8.18
CA ARG A 108 -4.92 -17.30 -7.28
C ARG A 108 -5.71 -17.21 -5.99
N TRP A 109 -7.01 -17.56 -6.04
CA TRP A 109 -7.98 -17.29 -4.98
C TRP A 109 -8.32 -18.54 -4.15
N ASN A 110 -8.49 -19.69 -4.81
CA ASN A 110 -8.99 -20.90 -4.14
C ASN A 110 -7.91 -21.79 -3.51
N GLY A 111 -6.63 -21.45 -3.72
CA GLY A 111 -5.54 -22.24 -3.16
C GLY A 111 -5.34 -23.60 -3.86
N LEU A 112 -4.40 -24.40 -3.31
CA LEU A 112 -4.00 -25.67 -3.91
C LEU A 112 -5.01 -26.80 -3.63
N ALA A 113 -5.67 -26.77 -2.48
CA ALA A 113 -6.59 -27.83 -2.06
C ALA A 113 -7.93 -27.83 -2.84
N ASP A 114 -8.33 -26.65 -3.35
CA ASP A 114 -9.62 -26.44 -4.02
C ASP A 114 -9.48 -26.26 -5.54
N SER A 115 -8.30 -26.56 -6.10
CA SER A 115 -8.08 -26.46 -7.55
C SER A 115 -8.51 -27.74 -8.24
N PRO A 116 -9.47 -27.68 -9.19
CA PRO A 116 -10.00 -28.88 -9.88
C PRO A 116 -8.97 -29.56 -10.80
N ASP A 117 -7.90 -28.88 -11.18
CA ASP A 117 -6.94 -29.29 -12.21
C ASP A 117 -5.63 -29.84 -11.63
N VAL A 118 -5.66 -30.46 -10.45
CA VAL A 118 -4.45 -30.98 -9.79
C VAL A 118 -4.06 -32.37 -10.30
N GLU A 119 -4.93 -33.04 -11.10
CA GLU A 119 -4.73 -34.43 -11.53
C GLU A 119 -3.44 -34.66 -12.33
N ASP A 120 -2.99 -33.67 -13.10
CA ASP A 120 -1.75 -33.76 -13.88
C ASP A 120 -0.47 -33.44 -13.10
N ILE A 121 -0.59 -33.01 -11.84
CA ILE A 121 0.55 -32.64 -11.01
C ILE A 121 0.96 -33.88 -10.18
N PRO A 122 2.25 -34.30 -10.20
CA PRO A 122 2.70 -35.42 -9.39
C PRO A 122 2.35 -35.25 -7.91
N ALA A 123 1.84 -36.29 -7.29
CA ALA A 123 1.39 -36.25 -5.89
C ALA A 123 2.47 -35.75 -4.94
N ALA A 124 3.74 -36.13 -5.14
CA ALA A 124 4.85 -35.62 -4.34
C ALA A 124 5.03 -34.10 -4.42
N VAL A 125 4.78 -33.49 -5.60
CA VAL A 125 4.82 -32.01 -5.74
C VAL A 125 3.69 -31.37 -4.97
N VAL A 126 2.48 -31.94 -5.05
CA VAL A 126 1.29 -31.44 -4.34
C VAL A 126 1.46 -31.53 -2.85
N ASP A 127 1.90 -32.69 -2.32
CA ASP A 127 2.11 -32.93 -0.91
C ASP A 127 3.13 -31.96 -0.30
N LEU A 128 4.28 -31.80 -0.95
CA LEU A 128 5.30 -30.85 -0.49
C LEU A 128 4.83 -29.39 -0.62
N ALA A 129 4.09 -29.05 -1.68
CA ALA A 129 3.55 -27.72 -1.85
C ALA A 129 2.52 -27.37 -0.77
N LEU A 130 1.72 -28.34 -0.31
CA LEU A 130 0.79 -28.15 0.81
C LEU A 130 1.53 -27.93 2.13
N GLN A 131 2.60 -28.71 2.40
CA GLN A 131 3.41 -28.57 3.60
C GLN A 131 4.14 -27.23 3.70
N ILE A 132 4.67 -26.69 2.58
CA ILE A 132 5.42 -25.44 2.58
C ILE A 132 4.53 -24.18 2.55
N ARG A 133 3.23 -24.31 2.29
CA ARG A 133 2.30 -23.17 2.29
C ARG A 133 2.39 -22.36 3.57
N ASN A 134 2.36 -21.04 3.39
CA ASN A 134 2.45 -20.03 4.46
C ASN A 134 3.81 -19.98 5.20
N LEU A 135 4.76 -20.86 4.91
CA LEU A 135 6.13 -20.68 5.40
C LEU A 135 6.81 -19.52 4.68
N PRO A 136 7.80 -18.87 5.29
CA PRO A 136 8.59 -17.82 4.66
C PRO A 136 9.27 -18.32 3.38
N ARG A 137 9.21 -17.52 2.32
CA ARG A 137 9.86 -17.82 1.04
C ARG A 137 11.10 -16.94 0.81
N HIS A 138 10.94 -15.67 0.96
CA HIS A 138 12.00 -14.67 0.87
C HIS A 138 11.53 -13.34 1.47
N MET A 139 12.48 -12.46 1.72
CA MET A 139 12.17 -11.08 2.07
C MET A 139 12.00 -10.25 0.79
N GLY A 140 11.09 -9.31 0.85
CA GLY A 140 10.87 -8.29 -0.15
C GLY A 140 10.88 -6.90 0.50
N ILE A 141 10.69 -5.86 -0.30
CA ILE A 141 10.55 -4.49 0.19
C ILE A 141 9.08 -4.24 0.48
N HIS A 142 8.75 -3.67 1.64
CA HIS A 142 7.41 -3.17 1.93
C HIS A 142 7.06 -2.04 0.95
N SER A 143 5.82 -2.02 0.46
CA SER A 143 5.39 -1.11 -0.61
C SER A 143 5.50 0.38 -0.27
N GLY A 144 5.45 0.75 1.00
CA GLY A 144 5.47 2.13 1.47
C GLY A 144 6.36 2.39 2.68
N GLY A 145 6.60 1.35 3.49
CA GLY A 145 7.25 1.49 4.78
C GLY A 145 8.69 1.96 4.68
N MET A 146 9.00 3.02 5.41
CA MET A 146 10.33 3.58 5.56
C MET A 146 10.57 3.96 7.02
N VAL A 147 11.77 3.75 7.52
CA VAL A 147 12.20 4.19 8.84
C VAL A 147 13.24 5.28 8.70
N ILE A 148 13.24 6.20 9.66
CA ILE A 148 14.24 7.25 9.83
C ILE A 148 14.68 7.18 11.29
N CYS A 149 15.96 6.93 11.53
CA CYS A 149 16.52 6.74 12.87
C CYS A 149 17.36 7.94 13.31
N ASP A 150 17.48 8.12 14.60
CA ASP A 150 18.33 9.14 15.26
C ASP A 150 19.80 8.66 15.40
N ARG A 151 20.06 7.39 15.09
CA ARG A 151 21.37 6.72 15.12
C ARG A 151 21.52 5.81 13.89
N PRO A 152 22.73 5.32 13.61
CA PRO A 152 22.92 4.38 12.49
C PRO A 152 21.99 3.18 12.61
N ILE A 153 21.28 2.87 11.54
CA ILE A 153 20.33 1.74 11.52
C ILE A 153 21.05 0.42 11.77
N ALA A 154 22.30 0.30 11.31
CA ALA A 154 23.12 -0.90 11.50
C ALA A 154 23.40 -1.23 12.98
N ASP A 155 23.27 -0.25 13.88
CA ASP A 155 23.37 -0.47 15.34
C ASP A 155 22.12 -1.16 15.91
N VAL A 156 21.03 -1.19 15.15
CA VAL A 156 19.74 -1.72 15.57
C VAL A 156 19.36 -2.96 14.77
N CYS A 157 19.50 -2.91 13.45
CA CYS A 157 19.03 -3.93 12.53
C CYS A 157 20.01 -4.09 11.35
N PRO A 158 20.25 -5.32 10.89
CA PRO A 158 20.98 -5.53 9.64
C PRO A 158 20.26 -4.87 8.45
N VAL A 159 21.07 -4.26 7.57
CA VAL A 159 20.61 -3.54 6.37
C VAL A 159 21.29 -4.17 5.15
N GLU A 160 20.53 -4.33 4.08
CA GLU A 160 21.06 -4.76 2.78
C GLU A 160 20.71 -3.77 1.67
N TRP A 161 21.46 -3.84 0.57
CA TRP A 161 21.12 -3.09 -0.62
C TRP A 161 19.91 -3.70 -1.32
N ALA A 162 18.94 -2.86 -1.67
CA ALA A 162 17.80 -3.29 -2.46
C ALA A 162 18.22 -3.63 -3.90
N ARG A 163 17.38 -4.40 -4.60
CA ARG A 163 17.54 -4.63 -6.04
C ARG A 163 17.33 -3.37 -6.88
N MET A 164 16.49 -2.45 -6.39
CA MET A 164 16.35 -1.13 -7.00
C MET A 164 17.55 -0.26 -6.60
N GLU A 165 18.05 0.47 -7.58
CA GLU A 165 19.16 1.39 -7.36
C GLU A 165 18.84 2.39 -6.24
N ASN A 166 19.87 2.76 -5.52
CA ASN A 166 19.78 3.81 -4.52
C ASN A 166 18.81 3.55 -3.37
N ARG A 167 18.48 2.32 -3.05
CA ARG A 167 17.66 1.93 -1.90
C ARG A 167 18.34 0.92 -1.01
N SER A 168 18.08 1.04 0.28
CA SER A 168 18.47 0.07 1.31
C SER A 168 17.22 -0.50 1.98
N VAL A 169 17.33 -1.72 2.51
CA VAL A 169 16.22 -2.45 3.13
C VAL A 169 16.67 -3.00 4.46
N LEU A 170 15.86 -2.81 5.50
CA LEU A 170 16.01 -3.51 6.77
C LEU A 170 15.77 -5.00 6.57
N GLN A 171 16.41 -5.85 7.38
CA GLN A 171 16.06 -7.27 7.46
C GLN A 171 14.94 -7.57 8.45
N TRP A 172 14.20 -6.56 8.87
CA TRP A 172 13.04 -6.64 9.73
C TRP A 172 11.78 -6.19 9.00
N ASP A 173 10.65 -6.83 9.33
CA ASP A 173 9.35 -6.42 8.85
C ASP A 173 8.70 -5.38 9.78
N LYS A 174 7.45 -5.01 9.49
CA LYS A 174 6.74 -3.98 10.27
C LYS A 174 6.51 -4.37 11.74
N ASP A 175 6.30 -5.66 12.00
CA ASP A 175 5.99 -6.15 13.35
C ASP A 175 7.26 -6.17 14.20
N ASP A 176 8.39 -6.56 13.61
CA ASP A 176 9.72 -6.46 14.23
C ASP A 176 10.08 -5.00 14.55
N CYS A 177 9.85 -4.08 13.59
CA CYS A 177 10.10 -2.65 13.79
C CYS A 177 9.25 -2.09 14.95
N ALA A 178 7.98 -2.46 15.02
CA ALA A 178 7.08 -2.05 16.09
C ALA A 178 7.52 -2.58 17.45
N ALA A 179 7.97 -3.84 17.53
CA ALA A 179 8.41 -4.50 18.77
C ALA A 179 9.59 -3.78 19.45
N ILE A 180 10.45 -3.11 18.69
CA ILE A 180 11.59 -2.36 19.21
C ILE A 180 11.39 -0.85 19.22
N GLY A 181 10.18 -0.38 18.90
CA GLY A 181 9.82 1.04 18.93
C GLY A 181 10.38 1.87 17.77
N LEU A 182 10.75 1.25 16.64
CA LEU A 182 11.09 1.99 15.41
C LEU A 182 9.82 2.59 14.80
N VAL A 183 9.83 3.89 14.58
CA VAL A 183 8.73 4.60 13.94
C VAL A 183 8.79 4.39 12.42
N LYS A 184 7.72 3.82 11.88
CA LYS A 184 7.54 3.57 10.46
C LYS A 184 6.71 4.69 9.83
N PHE A 185 7.15 5.19 8.69
CA PHE A 185 6.42 6.10 7.83
C PHE A 185 5.99 5.36 6.57
N ASP A 186 4.72 5.43 6.21
CA ASP A 186 4.24 4.83 4.97
C ASP A 186 4.14 5.88 3.87
N LEU A 187 5.07 5.79 2.91
CA LEU A 187 5.11 6.60 1.69
C LEU A 187 4.49 5.80 0.54
N LEU A 188 3.17 5.84 0.41
CA LEU A 188 2.42 5.02 -0.54
C LEU A 188 2.21 5.76 -1.86
N GLY A 189 2.34 5.05 -2.98
CA GLY A 189 1.99 5.57 -4.30
C GLY A 189 0.50 5.34 -4.58
N LEU A 190 -0.26 6.39 -4.88
CA LEU A 190 -1.65 6.33 -5.27
C LEU A 190 -1.86 6.91 -6.67
N GLY A 191 -2.19 6.04 -7.64
CA GLY A 191 -2.42 6.43 -9.03
C GLY A 191 -3.58 7.42 -9.23
N MET A 192 -4.56 7.40 -8.31
CA MET A 192 -5.66 8.36 -8.37
C MET A 192 -5.20 9.80 -8.11
N LEU A 193 -4.16 10.03 -7.30
CA LEU A 193 -3.61 11.37 -7.10
C LEU A 193 -2.93 11.88 -8.39
N SER A 194 -2.24 11.01 -9.15
CA SER A 194 -1.74 11.38 -10.47
C SER A 194 -2.88 11.71 -11.44
N ALA A 195 -3.97 10.92 -11.43
CA ALA A 195 -5.13 11.19 -12.26
C ALA A 195 -5.80 12.53 -11.92
N LEU A 196 -5.94 12.85 -10.63
CA LEU A 196 -6.47 14.14 -10.17
C LEU A 196 -5.57 15.30 -10.61
N HIS A 197 -4.25 15.16 -10.48
CA HIS A 197 -3.29 16.16 -10.93
C HIS A 197 -3.47 16.45 -12.43
N TYR A 198 -3.49 15.40 -13.27
CA TYR A 198 -3.73 15.56 -14.71
C TYR A 198 -5.11 16.19 -15.01
N CYS A 199 -6.15 15.87 -14.25
CA CYS A 199 -7.45 16.51 -14.42
C CYS A 199 -7.39 18.02 -14.13
N ILE A 200 -6.71 18.42 -13.06
CA ILE A 200 -6.54 19.84 -12.70
C ILE A 200 -5.79 20.58 -13.80
N ASP A 201 -4.67 20.00 -14.28
CA ASP A 201 -3.88 20.59 -15.37
C ASP A 201 -4.71 20.76 -16.66
N LEU A 202 -5.49 19.73 -17.03
CA LEU A 202 -6.38 19.80 -18.20
C LEU A 202 -7.49 20.84 -18.05
N VAL A 203 -8.05 21.01 -16.86
CA VAL A 203 -9.05 22.04 -16.57
C VAL A 203 -8.42 23.42 -16.67
N ALA A 204 -7.22 23.61 -16.14
CA ALA A 204 -6.50 24.88 -16.27
C ALA A 204 -6.18 25.20 -17.75
N GLU A 205 -5.67 24.23 -18.52
CA GLU A 205 -5.30 24.39 -19.91
C GLU A 205 -6.52 24.69 -20.81
N HIS A 206 -7.61 23.95 -20.66
CA HIS A 206 -8.73 24.02 -21.61
C HIS A 206 -9.88 24.94 -21.17
N LYS A 207 -10.00 25.23 -19.88
CA LYS A 207 -11.06 26.08 -19.33
C LYS A 207 -10.54 27.36 -18.69
N GLY A 208 -9.22 27.48 -18.49
CA GLY A 208 -8.61 28.64 -17.81
C GLY A 208 -9.04 28.77 -16.34
N LEU A 209 -9.43 27.66 -15.71
CA LEU A 209 -9.86 27.63 -14.31
C LEU A 209 -8.75 27.03 -13.46
N ASP A 210 -8.38 27.71 -12.40
CA ASP A 210 -7.49 27.18 -11.36
C ASP A 210 -8.33 26.50 -10.27
N VAL A 211 -8.10 25.21 -10.06
CA VAL A 211 -8.88 24.39 -9.12
C VAL A 211 -8.04 24.16 -7.86
N ASP A 212 -8.48 24.76 -6.75
CA ASP A 212 -7.95 24.49 -5.42
C ASP A 212 -8.83 23.47 -4.72
N LEU A 213 -8.29 22.27 -4.45
CA LEU A 213 -9.02 21.18 -3.77
C LEU A 213 -9.48 21.54 -2.35
N ALA A 214 -8.76 22.44 -1.67
CA ALA A 214 -9.12 22.89 -0.32
C ALA A 214 -10.32 23.86 -0.30
N GLN A 215 -10.65 24.45 -1.44
CA GLN A 215 -11.75 25.43 -1.58
C GLN A 215 -12.96 24.89 -2.34
N LEU A 216 -13.01 23.57 -2.58
CA LEU A 216 -14.17 22.96 -3.24
C LEU A 216 -15.41 23.05 -2.35
N ASP A 217 -16.55 23.42 -2.96
CA ASP A 217 -17.84 23.36 -2.29
C ASP A 217 -18.28 21.90 -2.15
N LEU A 218 -18.14 21.37 -0.93
CA LEU A 218 -18.55 20.00 -0.59
C LEU A 218 -20.06 19.84 -0.44
N SER A 219 -20.84 20.92 -0.55
CA SER A 219 -22.30 20.91 -0.43
C SER A 219 -23.03 20.90 -1.78
N GLU A 220 -22.34 20.78 -2.91
CA GLU A 220 -22.93 20.82 -4.26
C GLU A 220 -23.97 19.70 -4.46
N PRO A 221 -25.29 20.03 -4.59
CA PRO A 221 -26.36 19.03 -4.62
C PRO A 221 -26.24 18.06 -5.81
N ALA A 222 -25.74 18.52 -6.96
CA ALA A 222 -25.61 17.70 -8.16
C ALA A 222 -24.68 16.49 -7.96
N VAL A 223 -23.65 16.64 -7.13
CA VAL A 223 -22.73 15.54 -6.78
C VAL A 223 -23.46 14.48 -5.96
N TYR A 224 -24.24 14.89 -4.96
CA TYR A 224 -25.01 13.96 -4.11
C TYR A 224 -26.13 13.27 -4.89
N GLU A 225 -26.82 13.97 -5.78
CA GLU A 225 -27.81 13.34 -6.67
C GLU A 225 -27.20 12.30 -7.60
N MET A 226 -26.02 12.55 -8.13
CA MET A 226 -25.25 11.59 -8.93
C MET A 226 -24.91 10.34 -8.08
N LEU A 227 -24.41 10.53 -6.87
CA LEU A 227 -24.08 9.43 -5.95
C LEU A 227 -25.32 8.63 -5.54
N GLN A 228 -26.46 9.29 -5.22
CA GLN A 228 -27.73 8.63 -4.88
C GLN A 228 -28.25 7.74 -6.03
N ARG A 229 -28.04 8.14 -7.28
CA ARG A 229 -28.35 7.30 -8.45
C ARG A 229 -27.36 6.16 -8.66
N ALA A 230 -26.28 6.09 -7.85
CA ALA A 230 -25.14 5.18 -8.05
C ALA A 230 -24.46 5.35 -9.42
N ASP A 231 -24.53 6.55 -10.01
CA ASP A 231 -23.85 6.94 -11.24
C ASP A 231 -22.42 7.37 -10.89
N SER A 232 -21.61 6.40 -10.47
CA SER A 232 -20.28 6.63 -9.88
C SER A 232 -19.16 5.89 -10.64
N VAL A 233 -19.36 5.61 -11.94
CA VAL A 233 -18.31 5.04 -12.79
C VAL A 233 -17.18 6.06 -12.93
N GLY A 234 -15.94 5.63 -12.64
CA GLY A 234 -14.77 6.50 -12.63
C GLY A 234 -14.57 7.30 -11.33
N VAL A 235 -15.50 7.22 -10.37
CA VAL A 235 -15.31 7.83 -9.05
C VAL A 235 -14.57 6.87 -8.14
N PHE A 236 -13.33 7.22 -7.79
CA PHE A 236 -12.43 6.36 -7.01
C PHE A 236 -13.07 5.81 -5.74
N GLN A 237 -12.90 4.53 -5.49
CA GLN A 237 -13.47 3.72 -4.40
C GLN A 237 -15.01 3.59 -4.46
N VAL A 238 -15.74 4.63 -4.86
CA VAL A 238 -17.22 4.66 -4.88
C VAL A 238 -17.78 3.87 -6.06
N GLU A 239 -17.01 3.72 -7.16
CA GLU A 239 -17.40 2.93 -8.33
C GLU A 239 -17.53 1.42 -8.06
N SER A 240 -16.95 0.93 -6.96
CA SER A 240 -17.04 -0.48 -6.59
C SER A 240 -18.47 -0.90 -6.28
N GLN A 241 -18.76 -2.21 -6.37
CA GLN A 241 -20.09 -2.75 -6.08
C GLN A 241 -20.58 -2.38 -4.67
N ILE A 242 -19.67 -2.43 -3.68
CA ILE A 242 -19.94 -2.03 -2.29
C ILE A 242 -20.13 -0.52 -2.18
N GLY A 243 -19.30 0.28 -2.86
CA GLY A 243 -19.41 1.74 -2.88
C GLY A 243 -20.75 2.19 -3.43
N ARG A 244 -21.19 1.64 -4.56
CA ARG A 244 -22.51 1.94 -5.18
C ARG A 244 -23.68 1.56 -4.28
N ALA A 245 -23.61 0.42 -3.59
CA ALA A 245 -24.64 0.02 -2.64
C ALA A 245 -24.74 1.01 -1.47
N SER A 246 -23.59 1.40 -0.91
CA SER A 246 -23.53 2.38 0.19
C SER A 246 -24.07 3.75 -0.22
N CYS A 247 -23.82 4.21 -1.44
CA CYS A 247 -24.34 5.47 -1.96
C CYS A 247 -25.87 5.48 -2.05
N ARG A 248 -26.50 4.36 -2.44
CA ARG A 248 -27.97 4.25 -2.52
C ARG A 248 -28.65 4.29 -1.16
N GLU A 249 -27.99 3.83 -0.11
CA GLU A 249 -28.60 3.64 1.21
C GLU A 249 -28.30 4.80 2.18
N ARG A 250 -27.25 5.59 1.95
CA ARG A 250 -26.73 6.52 2.96
C ARG A 250 -26.55 7.97 2.49
N VAL A 251 -26.80 8.30 1.22
CA VAL A 251 -26.65 9.66 0.68
C VAL A 251 -28.01 10.35 0.51
#